data_a0462e2cf11f06ab1eac3c199a51be0f
#
_entry.id   a0462e2cf11f06ab1eac3c199a51be0f
#
_cell.length_a   1.000
_cell.length_b   1.000
_cell.length_c   1.000
_cell.angle_alpha   90.00
_cell.angle_beta   90.00
_cell.angle_gamma   90.00
#
_symmetry.space_group_name_H-M   'P 1'
#
loop_
_entity.id
_entity.type
_entity.pdbx_description
1 polymer ?
#
loop_
_entity_poly.entity_id
_entity_poly.type
_entity_poly.pdbx_seq_one_letter_code
_entity_poly.pdbx_strand_id
1 'polypeptide(L)'
;MAREKVVEHYDVIIIGGGPAGLSAAIYSGRARLKTILLEKALVGGLATYTNEIANYPGFPDAPKGEAITNLMKEQAKNMGVDFKLTAVTSVNLHGEEKVVETFRNKFIGKVVIIATGGRPRTTGAEREEEFLFDKGISFCATCDAAGNTDKHVVVIGSGDAAIEEGMFLTKFAKQVTVSVMHEEGKMDCNEIAKEAALANPKMKFIWNSVVKRFEGNDHLETVVLKNVKTDEEIPVDCDNCFEFIGYLPNTELFEGQLPLTRHKYITVNEKKETGIEGVFAIGDCTDKWLKQIATAVGDGAIAGTAAERYIAEKEIFDHKIMQSEKPGLIYVYNAIDAESRNFLANIEAIEKQHAGKIVVNRIDTYKSNGLALKLELEKVPAMVITKEGKITDKIYELNESLIANQF
;
A
#
# COMPACT_ATOMS: atom_id res chain seq x y z
N MET A 1 -22.71 17.07 -24.80
CA MET A 1 -23.45 16.32 -23.78
C MET A 1 -22.48 15.31 -23.15
N ALA A 2 -22.32 15.35 -21.82
CA ALA A 2 -21.52 14.32 -21.11
C ALA A 2 -22.23 12.98 -21.32
N ARG A 3 -21.52 11.98 -21.82
CA ARG A 3 -22.06 10.63 -22.04
C ARG A 3 -22.33 10.02 -20.65
N GLU A 4 -23.54 9.46 -20.46
CA GLU A 4 -23.90 8.81 -19.21
C GLU A 4 -22.93 7.65 -18.94
N LYS A 5 -22.39 7.58 -17.71
CA LYS A 5 -21.44 6.52 -17.34
C LYS A 5 -22.18 5.21 -17.11
N VAL A 6 -21.58 4.10 -17.52
CA VAL A 6 -22.08 2.76 -17.20
C VAL A 6 -21.85 2.50 -15.72
N VAL A 7 -22.92 2.12 -15.01
CA VAL A 7 -22.88 1.80 -13.57
C VAL A 7 -22.71 0.29 -13.38
N GLU A 8 -21.74 -0.12 -12.60
CA GLU A 8 -21.42 -1.51 -12.30
C GLU A 8 -21.26 -1.70 -10.78
N HIS A 9 -21.77 -2.81 -10.22
CA HIS A 9 -21.75 -3.09 -8.78
C HIS A 9 -20.84 -4.29 -8.48
N TYR A 10 -20.00 -4.14 -7.45
CA TYR A 10 -19.04 -5.14 -6.97
C TYR A 10 -19.06 -5.22 -5.45
N ASP A 11 -18.59 -6.34 -4.88
CA ASP A 11 -18.31 -6.42 -3.45
C ASP A 11 -16.99 -5.71 -3.15
N VAL A 12 -15.96 -5.94 -4.00
CA VAL A 12 -14.61 -5.37 -3.84
C VAL A 12 -14.15 -4.69 -5.12
N ILE A 13 -13.70 -3.45 -5.00
CA ILE A 13 -13.04 -2.70 -6.07
C ILE A 13 -11.57 -2.53 -5.69
N ILE A 14 -10.64 -3.03 -6.52
CA ILE A 14 -9.21 -2.90 -6.32
C ILE A 14 -8.67 -1.86 -7.31
N ILE A 15 -7.96 -0.84 -6.82
CA ILE A 15 -7.37 0.23 -7.63
C ILE A 15 -5.86 0.02 -7.69
N GLY A 16 -5.37 -0.46 -8.83
CA GLY A 16 -3.96 -0.78 -9.09
C GLY A 16 -3.71 -2.28 -9.23
N GLY A 17 -3.05 -2.65 -10.33
CA GLY A 17 -2.80 -4.03 -10.75
C GLY A 17 -1.37 -4.51 -10.50
N GLY A 18 -0.62 -3.90 -9.59
CA GLY A 18 0.69 -4.39 -9.14
C GLY A 18 0.58 -5.64 -8.27
N PRO A 19 1.71 -6.20 -7.77
CA PRO A 19 1.72 -7.43 -6.96
C PRO A 19 0.79 -7.37 -5.74
N ALA A 20 0.67 -6.22 -5.08
CA ALA A 20 -0.26 -6.03 -3.96
C ALA A 20 -1.73 -6.21 -4.39
N GLY A 21 -2.15 -5.50 -5.45
CA GLY A 21 -3.50 -5.59 -5.97
C GLY A 21 -3.84 -6.97 -6.52
N LEU A 22 -2.90 -7.61 -7.22
CA LEU A 22 -3.07 -8.99 -7.72
C LEU A 22 -3.24 -9.99 -6.59
N SER A 23 -2.44 -9.87 -5.51
CA SER A 23 -2.61 -10.71 -4.32
C SER A 23 -3.97 -10.49 -3.66
N ALA A 24 -4.39 -9.23 -3.44
CA ALA A 24 -5.71 -8.93 -2.90
C ALA A 24 -6.84 -9.50 -3.78
N ALA A 25 -6.70 -9.41 -5.11
CA ALA A 25 -7.64 -9.97 -6.07
C ALA A 25 -7.78 -11.50 -5.94
N ILE A 26 -6.65 -12.20 -5.79
CA ILE A 26 -6.65 -13.66 -5.56
C ILE A 26 -7.41 -14.02 -4.29
N TYR A 27 -7.14 -13.33 -3.18
CA TYR A 27 -7.80 -13.62 -1.89
C TYR A 27 -9.30 -13.28 -1.90
N SER A 28 -9.68 -12.13 -2.46
CA SER A 28 -11.08 -11.72 -2.60
C SER A 28 -11.85 -12.66 -3.55
N GLY A 29 -11.24 -13.06 -4.68
CA GLY A 29 -11.85 -14.01 -5.61
C GLY A 29 -12.01 -15.41 -4.99
N ARG A 30 -11.02 -15.92 -4.22
CA ARG A 30 -11.14 -17.17 -3.47
C ARG A 30 -12.28 -17.15 -2.45
N ALA A 31 -12.54 -16.00 -1.84
CA ALA A 31 -13.69 -15.79 -0.97
C ALA A 31 -15.03 -15.68 -1.71
N ARG A 32 -15.02 -15.83 -3.03
CA ARG A 32 -16.18 -15.70 -3.92
C ARG A 32 -16.86 -14.33 -3.88
N LEU A 33 -16.10 -13.31 -3.54
CA LEU A 33 -16.57 -11.92 -3.62
C LEU A 33 -16.53 -11.46 -5.08
N LYS A 34 -17.58 -10.79 -5.52
CA LYS A 34 -17.59 -10.17 -6.84
C LYS A 34 -16.58 -9.03 -6.87
N THR A 35 -15.43 -9.29 -7.48
CA THR A 35 -14.25 -8.42 -7.41
C THR A 35 -13.87 -7.87 -8.78
N ILE A 36 -13.55 -6.58 -8.88
CA ILE A 36 -12.94 -5.95 -10.05
C ILE A 36 -11.59 -5.33 -9.68
N LEU A 37 -10.62 -5.52 -10.57
CA LEU A 37 -9.32 -4.85 -10.50
C LEU A 37 -9.21 -3.83 -11.65
N LEU A 38 -8.96 -2.57 -11.29
CA LEU A 38 -8.78 -1.45 -12.21
C LEU A 38 -7.29 -1.10 -12.32
N GLU A 39 -6.75 -1.13 -13.54
CA GLU A 39 -5.35 -0.76 -13.80
C GLU A 39 -5.28 0.25 -14.95
N LYS A 40 -4.48 1.31 -14.78
CA LYS A 40 -4.37 2.40 -15.77
C LYS A 40 -3.46 2.06 -16.94
N ALA A 41 -2.45 1.22 -16.74
CA ALA A 41 -1.42 0.95 -17.74
C ALA A 41 -1.21 -0.55 -17.93
N LEU A 42 -0.24 -1.16 -17.25
CA LEU A 42 0.13 -2.56 -17.40
C LEU A 42 -0.15 -3.32 -16.09
N VAL A 43 -0.93 -4.40 -16.19
CA VAL A 43 -1.16 -5.29 -15.04
C VAL A 43 0.15 -5.99 -14.68
N GLY A 44 0.57 -5.79 -13.44
CA GLY A 44 1.85 -6.20 -12.89
C GLY A 44 2.63 -5.00 -12.29
N GLY A 45 2.26 -3.76 -12.68
CA GLY A 45 2.85 -2.52 -12.17
C GLY A 45 4.37 -2.45 -12.41
N LEU A 46 5.10 -1.78 -11.54
CA LEU A 46 6.56 -1.59 -11.69
C LEU A 46 7.34 -2.90 -11.72
N ALA A 47 6.83 -3.97 -11.12
CA ALA A 47 7.52 -5.26 -11.15
C ALA A 47 7.72 -5.81 -12.59
N THR A 48 6.85 -5.43 -13.53
CA THR A 48 6.96 -5.89 -14.94
C THR A 48 8.20 -5.39 -15.66
N TYR A 49 8.80 -4.30 -15.19
CA TYR A 49 9.98 -3.69 -15.79
C TYR A 49 11.30 -4.30 -15.28
N THR A 50 11.25 -5.23 -14.32
CA THR A 50 12.45 -5.87 -13.76
C THR A 50 12.79 -7.15 -14.53
N ASN A 51 13.99 -7.22 -15.10
CA ASN A 51 14.43 -8.36 -15.90
C ASN A 51 14.73 -9.60 -15.09
N GLU A 52 15.14 -9.47 -13.84
CA GLU A 52 15.53 -10.59 -12.99
C GLU A 52 15.04 -10.36 -11.56
N ILE A 53 14.21 -11.26 -11.04
CA ILE A 53 13.69 -11.21 -9.67
C ILE A 53 14.24 -12.41 -8.90
N ALA A 54 15.41 -12.21 -8.26
CA ALA A 54 16.08 -13.22 -7.46
C ALA A 54 15.60 -13.30 -6.00
N ASN A 55 14.83 -12.30 -5.54
CA ASN A 55 14.45 -12.14 -4.13
C ASN A 55 12.97 -12.43 -3.83
N TYR A 56 12.23 -13.01 -4.78
CA TYR A 56 10.86 -13.46 -4.54
C TYR A 56 10.84 -14.97 -4.28
N PRO A 57 10.43 -15.42 -3.09
CA PRO A 57 10.51 -16.85 -2.72
C PRO A 57 9.70 -17.75 -3.65
N GLY A 58 10.24 -18.93 -3.96
CA GLY A 58 9.62 -19.96 -4.81
C GLY A 58 10.06 -19.92 -6.28
N PHE A 59 10.93 -18.99 -6.66
CA PHE A 59 11.46 -18.85 -8.02
C PHE A 59 13.01 -18.87 -8.03
N PRO A 60 13.63 -20.05 -7.94
CA PRO A 60 15.09 -20.17 -7.86
C PRO A 60 15.81 -19.71 -9.14
N ASP A 61 15.13 -19.73 -10.28
CA ASP A 61 15.70 -19.35 -11.58
C ASP A 61 15.61 -17.84 -11.86
N ALA A 62 15.23 -17.05 -10.85
CA ALA A 62 15.12 -15.58 -10.93
C ALA A 62 14.44 -15.07 -12.21
N PRO A 63 13.16 -15.39 -12.44
CA PRO A 63 12.47 -15.02 -13.66
C PRO A 63 12.24 -13.51 -13.78
N LYS A 64 11.88 -13.08 -15.00
CA LYS A 64 11.42 -11.69 -15.23
C LYS A 64 10.20 -11.38 -14.39
N GLY A 65 10.09 -10.12 -13.94
CA GLY A 65 8.95 -9.67 -13.16
C GLY A 65 7.63 -9.77 -13.91
N GLU A 66 7.63 -9.56 -15.23
CA GLU A 66 6.49 -9.80 -16.08
C GLU A 66 6.00 -11.25 -16.02
N ALA A 67 6.90 -12.24 -15.98
CA ALA A 67 6.54 -13.65 -15.89
C ALA A 67 5.80 -13.95 -14.56
N ILE A 68 6.35 -13.45 -13.43
CA ILE A 68 5.73 -13.63 -12.10
C ILE A 68 4.35 -12.96 -12.05
N THR A 69 4.25 -11.71 -12.49
CA THR A 69 3.00 -10.94 -12.42
C THR A 69 1.93 -11.48 -13.37
N ASN A 70 2.31 -12.04 -14.53
CA ASN A 70 1.38 -12.73 -15.41
C ASN A 70 0.80 -14.00 -14.77
N LEU A 71 1.60 -14.79 -14.03
CA LEU A 71 1.09 -15.93 -13.26
C LEU A 71 0.10 -15.49 -12.18
N MET A 72 0.40 -14.41 -11.44
CA MET A 72 -0.51 -13.84 -10.45
C MET A 72 -1.84 -13.37 -11.08
N LYS A 73 -1.76 -12.70 -12.25
CA LYS A 73 -2.93 -12.26 -13.02
C LYS A 73 -3.80 -13.43 -13.48
N GLU A 74 -3.17 -14.47 -13.99
CA GLU A 74 -3.87 -15.69 -14.40
C GLU A 74 -4.56 -16.35 -13.21
N GLN A 75 -3.87 -16.45 -12.08
CA GLN A 75 -4.42 -16.99 -10.84
C GLN A 75 -5.65 -16.19 -10.38
N ALA A 76 -5.60 -14.85 -10.39
CA ALA A 76 -6.73 -14.00 -10.03
C ALA A 76 -7.93 -14.18 -11.01
N LYS A 77 -7.66 -14.28 -12.32
CA LYS A 77 -8.70 -14.58 -13.32
C LYS A 77 -9.37 -15.92 -13.08
N ASN A 78 -8.60 -16.94 -12.74
CA ASN A 78 -9.13 -18.28 -12.43
C ASN A 78 -10.00 -18.30 -11.17
N MET A 79 -9.88 -17.27 -10.31
CA MET A 79 -10.77 -17.04 -9.15
C MET A 79 -11.99 -16.18 -9.49
N GLY A 80 -12.22 -15.85 -10.76
CA GLY A 80 -13.40 -15.09 -11.21
C GLY A 80 -13.30 -13.58 -11.04
N VAL A 81 -12.10 -13.03 -10.90
CA VAL A 81 -11.89 -11.57 -10.78
C VAL A 81 -12.00 -10.91 -12.15
N ASP A 82 -12.77 -9.83 -12.23
CA ASP A 82 -12.85 -8.98 -13.41
C ASP A 82 -11.66 -8.03 -13.49
N PHE A 83 -11.14 -7.83 -14.70
CA PHE A 83 -10.05 -6.89 -14.97
C PHE A 83 -10.49 -5.82 -15.96
N LYS A 84 -10.19 -4.57 -15.64
CA LYS A 84 -10.45 -3.47 -16.57
C LYS A 84 -9.25 -2.55 -16.69
N LEU A 85 -8.75 -2.41 -17.90
CA LEU A 85 -7.68 -1.47 -18.20
C LEU A 85 -8.27 -0.08 -18.37
N THR A 86 -8.19 0.73 -17.33
CA THR A 86 -8.77 2.08 -17.27
C THR A 86 -8.17 2.90 -16.13
N ALA A 87 -7.99 4.19 -16.36
CA ALA A 87 -7.57 5.12 -15.31
C ALA A 87 -8.78 5.52 -14.44
N VAL A 88 -8.63 5.43 -13.13
CA VAL A 88 -9.57 6.02 -12.16
C VAL A 88 -9.37 7.52 -12.16
N THR A 89 -10.46 8.28 -12.27
CA THR A 89 -10.45 9.75 -12.36
C THR A 89 -10.95 10.42 -11.09
N SER A 90 -11.80 9.75 -10.32
CA SER A 90 -12.28 10.23 -9.03
C SER A 90 -12.75 9.08 -8.14
N VAL A 91 -12.76 9.32 -6.85
CA VAL A 91 -13.28 8.38 -5.85
C VAL A 91 -14.15 9.13 -4.85
N ASN A 92 -15.14 8.45 -4.28
CA ASN A 92 -15.81 8.85 -3.05
C ASN A 92 -15.75 7.64 -2.11
N LEU A 93 -14.94 7.76 -1.05
CA LEU A 93 -14.64 6.68 -0.12
C LEU A 93 -15.55 6.70 1.12
N HIS A 94 -16.36 7.73 1.29
CA HIS A 94 -17.27 7.87 2.43
C HIS A 94 -18.65 7.27 2.13
N GLY A 95 -19.40 6.99 3.20
CA GLY A 95 -20.71 6.37 3.11
C GLY A 95 -20.68 4.85 3.00
N GLU A 96 -21.84 4.24 2.92
CA GLU A 96 -22.01 2.78 2.90
C GLU A 96 -21.52 2.15 1.58
N GLU A 97 -21.80 2.82 0.48
CA GLU A 97 -21.33 2.44 -0.85
C GLU A 97 -20.14 3.32 -1.25
N LYS A 98 -19.05 2.69 -1.64
CA LYS A 98 -17.88 3.36 -2.16
C LYS A 98 -18.02 3.55 -3.66
N VAL A 99 -17.68 4.73 -4.16
CA VAL A 99 -17.80 5.04 -5.59
C VAL A 99 -16.42 5.27 -6.18
N VAL A 100 -16.12 4.56 -7.27
CA VAL A 100 -14.90 4.72 -8.05
C VAL A 100 -15.29 5.04 -9.50
N GLU A 101 -14.81 6.16 -10.02
CA GLU A 101 -15.17 6.60 -11.36
C GLU A 101 -13.98 6.60 -12.31
N THR A 102 -14.28 6.28 -13.55
CA THR A 102 -13.40 6.41 -14.70
C THR A 102 -14.02 7.32 -15.73
N PHE A 103 -13.39 7.52 -16.86
CA PHE A 103 -13.98 8.32 -17.93
C PHE A 103 -15.35 7.77 -18.42
N ARG A 104 -15.52 6.42 -18.44
CA ARG A 104 -16.71 5.77 -19.01
C ARG A 104 -17.59 5.04 -18.01
N ASN A 105 -17.07 4.68 -16.85
CA ASN A 105 -17.74 3.83 -15.87
C ASN A 105 -17.80 4.47 -14.50
N LYS A 106 -18.83 4.10 -13.75
CA LYS A 106 -19.00 4.32 -12.34
C LYS A 106 -19.12 2.97 -11.66
N PHE A 107 -18.15 2.62 -10.82
CA PHE A 107 -18.15 1.40 -10.03
C PHE A 107 -18.63 1.71 -8.63
N ILE A 108 -19.57 0.90 -8.14
CA ILE A 108 -20.11 1.00 -6.78
C ILE A 108 -19.73 -0.27 -6.04
N GLY A 109 -19.07 -0.14 -4.89
CA GLY A 109 -18.57 -1.27 -4.12
C GLY A 109 -18.81 -1.15 -2.62
N LYS A 110 -18.89 -2.29 -1.93
CA LYS A 110 -18.91 -2.36 -0.47
C LYS A 110 -17.53 -2.03 0.12
N VAL A 111 -16.49 -2.45 -0.60
CA VAL A 111 -15.07 -2.30 -0.21
C VAL A 111 -14.26 -1.72 -1.35
N VAL A 112 -13.32 -0.83 -1.01
CA VAL A 112 -12.24 -0.38 -1.90
C VAL A 112 -10.90 -0.75 -1.31
N ILE A 113 -10.03 -1.39 -2.13
CA ILE A 113 -8.64 -1.68 -1.80
C ILE A 113 -7.74 -0.82 -2.70
N ILE A 114 -7.01 0.10 -2.08
CA ILE A 114 -6.08 1.00 -2.75
C ILE A 114 -4.73 0.31 -2.87
N ALA A 115 -4.30 0.01 -4.10
CA ALA A 115 -3.05 -0.68 -4.42
C ALA A 115 -2.25 0.06 -5.49
N THR A 116 -2.32 1.40 -5.48
CA THR A 116 -1.79 2.27 -6.54
C THR A 116 -0.27 2.35 -6.58
N GLY A 117 0.42 1.77 -5.57
CA GLY A 117 1.87 1.73 -5.51
C GLY A 117 2.50 3.13 -5.44
N GLY A 118 3.65 3.26 -6.08
CA GLY A 118 4.36 4.51 -6.16
C GLY A 118 5.27 4.54 -7.37
N ARG A 119 6.07 5.58 -7.46
CA ARG A 119 7.06 5.77 -8.51
C ARG A 119 8.34 6.34 -7.92
N PRO A 120 9.51 5.97 -8.43
CA PRO A 120 10.73 6.65 -8.06
C PRO A 120 10.66 8.11 -8.53
N ARG A 121 11.39 8.96 -7.84
CA ARG A 121 11.62 10.32 -8.29
C ARG A 121 12.80 10.28 -9.25
N THR A 122 12.64 10.86 -10.42
CA THR A 122 13.68 11.02 -11.43
C THR A 122 14.38 12.35 -11.30
N THR A 123 15.59 12.47 -11.86
CA THR A 123 16.37 13.71 -11.83
C THR A 123 15.78 14.77 -12.78
N GLY A 124 15.09 14.36 -13.84
CA GLY A 124 14.62 15.21 -14.93
C GLY A 124 15.74 15.68 -15.85
N ALA A 125 16.91 15.02 -15.81
CA ALA A 125 18.06 15.34 -16.65
C ALA A 125 17.85 14.95 -18.11
N GLU A 126 18.63 15.56 -19.01
CA GLU A 126 18.56 15.28 -20.45
C GLU A 126 18.83 13.78 -20.71
N ARG A 127 18.00 13.17 -21.58
CA ARG A 127 18.05 11.77 -22.01
C ARG A 127 17.84 10.72 -20.92
N GLU A 128 17.40 11.10 -19.72
CA GLU A 128 17.13 10.17 -18.63
C GLU A 128 16.13 9.08 -19.04
N GLU A 129 15.03 9.45 -19.69
CA GLU A 129 13.97 8.52 -20.11
C GLU A 129 14.48 7.44 -21.11
N GLU A 130 15.55 7.71 -21.86
CA GLU A 130 16.12 6.76 -22.83
C GLU A 130 16.80 5.58 -22.14
N PHE A 131 17.32 5.78 -20.92
CA PHE A 131 18.11 4.80 -20.18
C PHE A 131 17.38 4.17 -18.98
N LEU A 132 16.09 4.51 -18.80
CA LEU A 132 15.22 3.84 -17.82
C LEU A 132 14.93 2.39 -18.23
N PHE A 133 14.57 1.56 -17.24
CA PHE A 133 14.06 0.20 -17.45
C PHE A 133 15.05 -0.69 -18.25
N ASP A 134 16.07 -1.21 -17.54
CA ASP A 134 17.09 -2.14 -18.02
C ASP A 134 18.11 -1.59 -19.06
N LYS A 135 18.10 -0.28 -19.27
CA LYS A 135 19.07 0.36 -20.16
C LYS A 135 20.18 1.12 -19.42
N GLY A 136 20.31 0.89 -18.12
CA GLY A 136 21.41 1.42 -17.32
C GLY A 136 21.00 2.28 -16.13
N ILE A 137 19.76 2.79 -16.05
CA ILE A 137 19.26 3.49 -14.86
C ILE A 137 18.37 2.58 -14.05
N SER A 138 18.69 2.41 -12.77
CA SER A 138 17.96 1.60 -11.78
C SER A 138 17.53 2.44 -10.57
N PHE A 139 16.50 1.98 -9.87
CA PHE A 139 15.98 2.54 -8.61
C PHE A 139 15.96 1.52 -7.45
N CYS A 140 16.63 0.36 -7.63
CA CYS A 140 16.61 -0.73 -6.67
C CYS A 140 17.97 -1.46 -6.63
N ALA A 141 18.82 -1.15 -5.64
CA ALA A 141 20.09 -1.86 -5.50
C ALA A 141 19.88 -3.35 -5.18
N THR A 142 18.95 -3.68 -4.29
CA THR A 142 18.68 -5.08 -3.91
C THR A 142 18.15 -5.92 -5.07
N CYS A 143 17.59 -5.30 -6.12
CA CYS A 143 17.14 -5.98 -7.33
C CYS A 143 18.32 -6.24 -8.28
N ASP A 144 19.16 -5.24 -8.51
CA ASP A 144 20.08 -5.19 -9.65
C ASP A 144 21.57 -5.32 -9.27
N ALA A 145 21.91 -5.40 -7.96
CA ALA A 145 23.30 -5.43 -7.51
C ALA A 145 24.11 -6.61 -8.09
N ALA A 146 23.51 -7.79 -8.19
CA ALA A 146 24.18 -8.97 -8.71
C ALA A 146 24.64 -8.79 -10.16
N GLY A 147 23.82 -8.16 -11.01
CA GLY A 147 24.14 -7.82 -12.39
C GLY A 147 25.25 -6.75 -12.54
N ASN A 148 25.63 -6.10 -11.43
CA ASN A 148 26.67 -5.07 -11.35
C ASN A 148 27.99 -5.58 -10.76
N THR A 149 28.20 -6.89 -10.71
CA THR A 149 29.46 -7.49 -10.25
C THR A 149 30.62 -7.03 -11.11
N ASP A 150 31.69 -6.54 -10.44
CA ASP A 150 32.93 -6.01 -11.04
C ASP A 150 32.77 -4.78 -11.95
N LYS A 151 31.57 -4.14 -11.94
CA LYS A 151 31.28 -2.95 -12.73
C LYS A 151 31.52 -1.65 -11.96
N HIS A 152 31.59 -0.53 -12.69
CA HIS A 152 31.57 0.80 -12.15
C HIS A 152 30.13 1.34 -12.18
N VAL A 153 29.58 1.67 -11.01
CA VAL A 153 28.24 2.23 -10.89
C VAL A 153 28.25 3.64 -10.32
N VAL A 154 27.32 4.46 -10.77
CA VAL A 154 27.06 5.80 -10.24
C VAL A 154 25.82 5.75 -9.36
N VAL A 155 25.85 6.41 -8.21
CA VAL A 155 24.71 6.60 -7.31
C VAL A 155 24.40 8.09 -7.26
N ILE A 156 23.12 8.45 -7.45
CA ILE A 156 22.63 9.81 -7.35
C ILE A 156 21.83 9.95 -6.06
N GLY A 157 22.29 10.86 -5.17
CA GLY A 157 21.67 11.15 -3.87
C GLY A 157 22.62 11.03 -2.70
N SER A 158 22.23 11.60 -1.55
CA SER A 158 23.04 11.62 -0.32
C SER A 158 22.22 11.38 0.95
N GLY A 159 20.95 10.99 0.83
CA GLY A 159 20.12 10.56 1.96
C GLY A 159 20.41 9.12 2.40
N ASP A 160 19.77 8.67 3.49
CA ASP A 160 19.97 7.32 4.04
C ASP A 160 19.86 6.24 2.98
N ALA A 161 18.82 6.25 2.14
CA ALA A 161 18.64 5.27 1.08
C ALA A 161 19.82 5.26 0.08
N ALA A 162 20.30 6.43 -0.36
CA ALA A 162 21.39 6.52 -1.31
C ALA A 162 22.70 5.96 -0.76
N ILE A 163 22.98 6.25 0.51
CA ILE A 163 24.23 5.85 1.15
C ILE A 163 24.20 4.36 1.56
N GLU A 164 23.11 3.88 2.15
CA GLU A 164 22.95 2.47 2.54
C GLU A 164 22.92 1.54 1.32
N GLU A 165 22.13 1.89 0.30
CA GLU A 165 22.08 1.13 -0.96
C GLU A 165 23.39 1.23 -1.74
N GLY A 166 24.06 2.39 -1.74
CA GLY A 166 25.40 2.56 -2.30
C GLY A 166 26.44 1.67 -1.60
N MET A 167 26.40 1.59 -0.28
CA MET A 167 27.22 0.67 0.51
C MET A 167 26.91 -0.79 0.18
N PHE A 168 25.63 -1.15 -0.01
CA PHE A 168 25.24 -2.49 -0.42
C PHE A 168 25.81 -2.84 -1.80
N LEU A 169 25.76 -1.92 -2.78
CA LEU A 169 26.35 -2.09 -4.11
C LEU A 169 27.87 -2.37 -4.06
N THR A 170 28.61 -1.85 -3.08
CA THR A 170 30.06 -2.12 -2.97
C THR A 170 30.40 -3.58 -2.72
N LYS A 171 29.44 -4.41 -2.29
CA LYS A 171 29.64 -5.88 -2.14
C LYS A 171 29.83 -6.57 -3.49
N PHE A 172 29.30 -5.98 -4.55
CA PHE A 172 29.30 -6.51 -5.92
C PHE A 172 30.18 -5.67 -6.84
N ALA A 173 29.90 -4.38 -6.91
CA ALA A 173 30.58 -3.45 -7.82
C ALA A 173 32.09 -3.33 -7.53
N LYS A 174 32.84 -3.06 -8.57
CA LYS A 174 34.24 -2.69 -8.48
C LYS A 174 34.43 -1.31 -7.85
N GLN A 175 33.57 -0.37 -8.23
CA GLN A 175 33.58 1.01 -7.71
C GLN A 175 32.16 1.56 -7.71
N VAL A 176 31.85 2.36 -6.71
CA VAL A 176 30.60 3.14 -6.57
C VAL A 176 30.99 4.61 -6.52
N THR A 177 30.54 5.42 -7.48
CA THR A 177 30.73 6.87 -7.47
C THR A 177 29.42 7.54 -7.09
N VAL A 178 29.43 8.33 -6.01
CA VAL A 178 28.22 8.98 -5.48
C VAL A 178 28.22 10.46 -5.85
N SER A 179 27.19 10.91 -6.55
CA SER A 179 26.93 12.33 -6.79
C SER A 179 26.17 12.94 -5.63
N VAL A 180 26.80 13.89 -4.97
CA VAL A 180 26.28 14.59 -3.79
C VAL A 180 26.05 16.05 -4.10
N MET A 181 24.81 16.53 -3.94
CA MET A 181 24.45 17.93 -4.23
C MET A 181 25.08 18.92 -3.26
N HIS A 182 25.44 18.46 -2.07
CA HIS A 182 25.99 19.29 -0.99
C HIS A 182 27.51 19.42 -1.05
N GLU A 183 28.02 20.30 -0.19
CA GLU A 183 29.47 20.54 0.00
C GLU A 183 30.15 19.31 0.56
N GLU A 184 31.49 19.25 0.37
CA GLU A 184 32.31 18.15 0.89
C GLU A 184 32.06 17.87 2.36
N GLY A 185 31.82 16.59 2.67
CA GLY A 185 31.51 16.12 4.01
C GLY A 185 30.09 16.35 4.48
N LYS A 186 29.21 16.99 3.70
CA LYS A 186 27.80 17.19 4.05
C LYS A 186 26.89 16.25 3.26
N MET A 187 26.16 15.42 3.98
CA MET A 187 25.18 14.48 3.45
C MET A 187 23.87 14.57 4.23
N ASP A 188 22.76 14.10 3.64
CA ASP A 188 21.44 14.05 4.27
C ASP A 188 21.18 12.75 5.03
N CYS A 189 22.14 11.80 5.01
CA CYS A 189 22.07 10.54 5.74
C CYS A 189 22.49 10.69 7.21
N ASN A 190 22.20 9.66 8.01
CA ASN A 190 22.68 9.59 9.39
C ASN A 190 24.21 9.50 9.47
N GLU A 191 24.79 9.97 10.58
CA GLU A 191 26.24 10.07 10.74
C GLU A 191 26.95 8.71 10.69
N ILE A 192 26.35 7.62 11.18
CA ILE A 192 26.94 6.27 11.16
C ILE A 192 27.10 5.79 9.72
N ALA A 193 26.06 5.94 8.90
CA ALA A 193 26.11 5.58 7.47
C ALA A 193 27.14 6.43 6.72
N LYS A 194 27.20 7.73 7.00
CA LYS A 194 28.16 8.67 6.43
C LYS A 194 29.60 8.27 6.73
N GLU A 195 29.92 8.04 8.01
CA GLU A 195 31.28 7.63 8.42
C GLU A 195 31.69 6.32 7.75
N ALA A 196 30.81 5.33 7.73
CA ALA A 196 31.07 4.04 7.07
C ALA A 196 31.29 4.19 5.56
N ALA A 197 30.50 5.02 4.89
CA ALA A 197 30.61 5.26 3.46
C ALA A 197 31.92 6.01 3.10
N LEU A 198 32.29 7.03 3.86
CA LEU A 198 33.55 7.77 3.66
C LEU A 198 34.79 6.91 3.91
N ALA A 199 34.69 5.91 4.80
CA ALA A 199 35.77 4.98 5.07
C ALA A 199 35.88 3.84 4.03
N ASN A 200 34.87 3.66 3.16
CA ASN A 200 34.82 2.56 2.21
C ASN A 200 35.70 2.86 0.97
N PRO A 201 36.79 2.08 0.71
CA PRO A 201 37.71 2.36 -0.39
C PRO A 201 37.08 2.20 -1.79
N LYS A 202 35.96 1.50 -1.90
CA LYS A 202 35.22 1.34 -3.17
C LYS A 202 34.27 2.50 -3.45
N MET A 203 34.01 3.39 -2.47
CA MET A 203 33.14 4.55 -2.64
C MET A 203 33.96 5.80 -2.96
N LYS A 204 33.54 6.53 -3.96
CA LYS A 204 34.07 7.84 -4.33
C LYS A 204 32.93 8.84 -4.35
N PHE A 205 33.20 10.08 -3.93
CA PHE A 205 32.19 11.13 -3.83
C PHE A 205 32.55 12.31 -4.75
N ILE A 206 31.57 12.76 -5.52
CA ILE A 206 31.65 14.01 -6.30
C ILE A 206 30.68 14.97 -5.64
N TRP A 207 31.25 15.94 -4.96
CA TRP A 207 30.52 16.94 -4.18
C TRP A 207 30.05 18.12 -5.01
N ASN A 208 29.02 18.84 -4.51
CA ASN A 208 28.42 19.97 -5.21
C ASN A 208 27.94 19.60 -6.62
N SER A 209 27.46 18.39 -6.84
CA SER A 209 27.12 17.87 -8.16
C SER A 209 25.67 17.42 -8.29
N VAL A 210 25.10 17.69 -9.42
CA VAL A 210 23.77 17.18 -9.86
C VAL A 210 23.92 16.61 -11.25
N VAL A 211 23.00 15.72 -11.65
CA VAL A 211 22.99 15.17 -13.01
C VAL A 211 22.57 16.25 -13.99
N LYS A 212 23.33 16.41 -15.09
CA LYS A 212 22.96 17.26 -16.21
C LYS A 212 22.33 16.47 -17.35
N ARG A 213 22.95 15.35 -17.74
CA ARG A 213 22.47 14.46 -18.79
C ARG A 213 23.07 13.07 -18.70
N PHE A 214 22.46 12.15 -19.37
CA PHE A 214 22.91 10.79 -19.56
C PHE A 214 23.38 10.57 -21.00
N GLU A 215 24.47 9.82 -21.19
CA GLU A 215 25.07 9.55 -22.50
C GLU A 215 25.30 8.04 -22.68
N GLY A 216 25.10 7.58 -23.89
CA GLY A 216 25.26 6.20 -24.32
C GLY A 216 24.50 5.95 -25.62
N ASN A 217 24.54 4.73 -26.10
CA ASN A 217 23.81 4.29 -27.29
C ASN A 217 22.60 3.43 -26.89
N ASP A 218 22.71 2.10 -26.94
CA ASP A 218 21.63 1.19 -26.53
C ASP A 218 21.56 1.03 -25.00
N HIS A 219 22.64 1.38 -24.31
CA HIS A 219 22.80 1.31 -22.87
C HIS A 219 23.55 2.54 -22.37
N LEU A 220 23.39 2.87 -21.08
CA LEU A 220 24.11 3.96 -20.42
C LEU A 220 25.60 3.69 -20.40
N GLU A 221 26.39 4.69 -20.77
CA GLU A 221 27.86 4.62 -20.80
C GLU A 221 28.49 5.71 -19.92
N THR A 222 27.85 6.89 -19.82
CA THR A 222 28.39 8.03 -19.08
C THR A 222 27.26 8.82 -18.42
N VAL A 223 27.47 9.21 -17.16
CA VAL A 223 26.65 10.21 -16.45
C VAL A 223 27.42 11.52 -16.44
N VAL A 224 26.89 12.56 -17.09
CA VAL A 224 27.50 13.89 -17.05
C VAL A 224 26.91 14.65 -15.88
N LEU A 225 27.74 14.88 -14.88
CA LEU A 225 27.39 15.69 -13.72
C LEU A 225 27.72 17.16 -14.00
N LYS A 226 27.03 18.05 -13.30
CA LYS A 226 27.29 19.49 -13.31
C LYS A 226 27.61 19.93 -11.88
N ASN A 227 28.74 20.60 -11.69
CA ASN A 227 29.06 21.25 -10.42
C ASN A 227 28.16 22.47 -10.23
N VAL A 228 27.38 22.49 -9.14
CA VAL A 228 26.40 23.57 -8.87
C VAL A 228 27.03 24.91 -8.47
N LYS A 229 28.33 24.93 -8.15
CA LYS A 229 29.08 26.15 -7.78
C LYS A 229 29.85 26.76 -8.95
N THR A 230 30.44 25.91 -9.79
CA THR A 230 31.34 26.34 -10.87
C THR A 230 30.74 26.23 -12.27
N ASP A 231 29.56 25.56 -12.38
CA ASP A 231 28.94 25.21 -13.64
C ASP A 231 29.75 24.22 -14.53
N GLU A 232 30.88 23.72 -14.03
CA GLU A 232 31.74 22.76 -14.74
C GLU A 232 31.03 21.43 -14.94
N GLU A 233 31.18 20.84 -16.11
CA GLU A 233 30.69 19.51 -16.43
C GLU A 233 31.74 18.46 -16.08
N ILE A 234 31.30 17.41 -15.40
CA ILE A 234 32.15 16.32 -14.94
C ILE A 234 31.58 15.02 -15.55
N PRO A 235 32.14 14.51 -16.66
CA PRO A 235 31.73 13.21 -17.18
C PRO A 235 32.25 12.08 -16.29
N VAL A 236 31.38 11.12 -16.00
CA VAL A 236 31.68 9.93 -15.20
C VAL A 236 31.27 8.72 -16.02
N ASP A 237 32.27 8.00 -16.54
CA ASP A 237 32.03 6.74 -17.24
C ASP A 237 31.55 5.68 -16.26
N CYS A 238 30.51 4.95 -16.63
CA CYS A 238 29.90 3.94 -15.79
C CYS A 238 29.15 2.89 -16.59
N ASP A 239 28.93 1.75 -15.98
CA ASP A 239 28.10 0.68 -16.56
C ASP A 239 26.62 0.88 -16.24
N ASN A 240 26.30 1.39 -15.05
CA ASN A 240 24.94 1.65 -14.59
C ASN A 240 24.88 2.83 -13.63
N CYS A 241 23.71 3.44 -13.52
CA CYS A 241 23.38 4.53 -12.58
C CYS A 241 22.21 4.11 -11.69
N PHE A 242 22.32 4.41 -10.40
CA PHE A 242 21.26 4.19 -9.41
C PHE A 242 20.76 5.53 -8.88
N GLU A 243 19.47 5.81 -9.02
CA GLU A 243 18.87 7.05 -8.56
C GLU A 243 18.12 6.83 -7.25
N PHE A 244 18.65 7.37 -6.14
CA PHE A 244 18.07 7.30 -4.81
C PHE A 244 17.75 8.70 -4.27
N ILE A 245 16.96 9.46 -5.04
CA ILE A 245 16.56 10.85 -4.72
C ILE A 245 15.14 10.96 -4.22
N GLY A 246 14.55 9.84 -3.85
CA GLY A 246 13.24 9.73 -3.24
C GLY A 246 12.27 8.85 -4.01
N TYR A 247 11.13 8.60 -3.38
CA TYR A 247 10.04 7.79 -3.90
C TYR A 247 8.71 8.50 -3.66
N LEU A 248 7.85 8.54 -4.65
CA LEU A 248 6.57 9.23 -4.60
C LEU A 248 5.42 8.22 -4.62
N PRO A 249 4.61 8.13 -3.56
CA PRO A 249 3.42 7.28 -3.60
C PRO A 249 2.38 7.87 -4.57
N ASN A 250 1.65 6.99 -5.27
CA ASN A 250 0.57 7.40 -6.17
C ASN A 250 -0.73 7.57 -5.38
N THR A 251 -0.83 8.65 -4.61
CA THR A 251 -1.92 8.90 -3.65
C THR A 251 -2.70 10.18 -3.92
N GLU A 252 -2.37 10.89 -4.99
CA GLU A 252 -2.98 12.18 -5.33
C GLU A 252 -4.51 12.12 -5.42
N LEU A 253 -5.03 10.97 -5.90
CA LEU A 253 -6.47 10.73 -6.05
C LEU A 253 -7.23 10.69 -4.70
N PHE A 254 -6.52 10.45 -3.61
CA PHE A 254 -7.11 10.25 -2.27
C PHE A 254 -6.89 11.43 -1.33
N GLU A 255 -6.21 12.48 -1.80
CA GLU A 255 -6.00 13.71 -1.03
C GLU A 255 -7.35 14.31 -0.60
N GLY A 256 -7.43 14.74 0.66
CA GLY A 256 -8.66 15.29 1.25
C GLY A 256 -9.70 14.25 1.67
N GLN A 257 -9.55 12.97 1.31
CA GLN A 257 -10.43 11.89 1.77
C GLN A 257 -9.74 10.97 2.80
N LEU A 258 -8.45 10.72 2.65
CA LEU A 258 -7.66 9.90 3.56
C LEU A 258 -6.58 10.74 4.27
N PRO A 259 -6.26 10.41 5.53
CA PRO A 259 -5.09 10.97 6.19
C PRO A 259 -3.82 10.46 5.50
N LEU A 260 -3.00 11.40 5.02
CA LEU A 260 -1.71 11.12 4.42
C LEU A 260 -0.59 11.62 5.32
N THR A 261 0.54 10.90 5.35
CA THR A 261 1.76 11.39 5.99
C THR A 261 2.28 12.66 5.29
N ARG A 262 3.27 13.36 5.90
CA ARG A 262 3.92 14.50 5.24
C ARG A 262 4.56 14.13 3.89
N HIS A 263 4.91 12.84 3.70
CA HIS A 263 5.45 12.28 2.47
C HIS A 263 4.38 11.68 1.56
N LYS A 264 3.10 11.97 1.83
CA LYS A 264 1.94 11.56 1.04
C LYS A 264 1.62 10.06 1.06
N TYR A 265 2.21 9.26 1.96
CA TYR A 265 1.85 7.86 2.13
C TYR A 265 0.52 7.72 2.89
N ILE A 266 -0.26 6.68 2.55
CA ILE A 266 -1.48 6.33 3.28
C ILE A 266 -1.09 5.59 4.57
N THR A 267 -1.58 6.06 5.71
CA THR A 267 -1.41 5.37 6.99
C THR A 267 -2.44 4.26 7.13
N VAL A 268 -1.99 3.07 7.53
CA VAL A 268 -2.84 1.90 7.75
C VAL A 268 -2.46 1.18 9.04
N ASN A 269 -3.42 0.44 9.60
CA ASN A 269 -3.15 -0.47 10.69
C ASN A 269 -2.59 -1.82 10.19
N GLU A 270 -2.39 -2.79 11.10
CA GLU A 270 -1.87 -4.13 10.76
C GLU A 270 -2.78 -4.91 9.79
N LYS A 271 -4.08 -4.62 9.76
CA LYS A 271 -5.08 -5.23 8.85
C LYS A 271 -5.23 -4.46 7.55
N LYS A 272 -4.39 -3.44 7.32
CA LYS A 272 -4.40 -2.56 6.14
C LYS A 272 -5.64 -1.66 6.03
N GLU A 273 -6.36 -1.44 7.14
CA GLU A 273 -7.48 -0.52 7.22
C GLU A 273 -6.98 0.93 7.29
N THR A 274 -7.62 1.84 6.56
CA THR A 274 -7.21 3.26 6.44
C THR A 274 -7.84 4.18 7.50
N GLY A 275 -8.76 3.69 8.32
CA GLY A 275 -9.59 4.50 9.21
C GLY A 275 -10.93 4.94 8.59
N ILE A 276 -11.16 4.68 7.30
CA ILE A 276 -12.49 4.77 6.68
C ILE A 276 -13.07 3.36 6.57
N GLU A 277 -14.31 3.21 7.03
CA GLU A 277 -15.05 1.95 6.96
C GLU A 277 -14.99 1.35 5.54
N GLY A 278 -14.60 0.07 5.41
CA GLY A 278 -14.55 -0.63 4.13
C GLY A 278 -13.47 -0.15 3.14
N VAL A 279 -12.52 0.67 3.60
CA VAL A 279 -11.41 1.16 2.76
C VAL A 279 -10.07 0.66 3.29
N PHE A 280 -9.34 -0.03 2.44
CA PHE A 280 -8.02 -0.61 2.72
C PHE A 280 -6.97 0.00 1.79
N ALA A 281 -5.71 0.04 2.24
CA ALA A 281 -4.59 0.42 1.39
C ALA A 281 -3.40 -0.52 1.58
N ILE A 282 -2.71 -0.86 0.48
CA ILE A 282 -1.70 -1.91 0.43
C ILE A 282 -0.56 -1.57 -0.52
N GLY A 283 0.58 -2.23 -0.31
CA GLY A 283 1.76 -2.05 -1.14
C GLY A 283 2.43 -0.69 -0.92
N ASP A 284 3.13 -0.21 -1.93
CA ASP A 284 4.08 0.89 -1.80
C ASP A 284 3.44 2.28 -1.67
N CYS A 285 2.12 2.40 -1.83
CA CYS A 285 1.39 3.63 -1.50
C CYS A 285 1.17 3.83 0.01
N THR A 286 1.46 2.82 0.83
CA THR A 286 1.35 2.89 2.29
C THR A 286 2.67 3.26 2.96
N ASP A 287 2.57 3.80 4.17
CA ASP A 287 3.74 4.13 4.99
C ASP A 287 4.36 2.85 5.56
N LYS A 288 5.34 2.30 4.84
CA LYS A 288 6.07 1.09 5.23
C LYS A 288 7.56 1.20 4.89
N TRP A 289 8.37 0.55 5.71
CA TRP A 289 9.83 0.56 5.56
C TRP A 289 10.29 -0.20 4.31
N LEU A 290 9.86 -1.46 4.13
CA LEU A 290 10.34 -2.30 3.03
C LEU A 290 9.34 -2.34 1.88
N LYS A 291 9.75 -1.81 0.73
CA LYS A 291 8.98 -1.78 -0.52
C LYS A 291 9.52 -2.85 -1.46
N GLN A 292 8.95 -4.06 -1.40
CA GLN A 292 9.33 -5.21 -2.21
C GLN A 292 8.09 -5.99 -2.67
N ILE A 293 8.24 -6.80 -3.73
CA ILE A 293 7.15 -7.65 -4.24
C ILE A 293 6.61 -8.55 -3.13
N ALA A 294 7.48 -9.19 -2.36
CA ALA A 294 7.09 -10.10 -1.29
C ALA A 294 6.23 -9.41 -0.20
N THR A 295 6.62 -8.20 0.23
CA THR A 295 5.84 -7.43 1.21
C THR A 295 4.55 -6.89 0.63
N ALA A 296 4.52 -6.53 -0.66
CA ALA A 296 3.32 -6.11 -1.36
C ALA A 296 2.30 -7.26 -1.48
N VAL A 297 2.76 -8.47 -1.81
CA VAL A 297 1.94 -9.69 -1.84
C VAL A 297 1.37 -10.02 -0.46
N GLY A 298 2.18 -9.92 0.59
CA GLY A 298 1.73 -10.10 1.97
C GLY A 298 0.62 -9.11 2.36
N ASP A 299 0.78 -7.84 2.02
CA ASP A 299 -0.25 -6.83 2.25
C ASP A 299 -1.56 -7.17 1.54
N GLY A 300 -1.49 -7.61 0.27
CA GLY A 300 -2.65 -8.01 -0.51
C GLY A 300 -3.41 -9.18 0.12
N ALA A 301 -2.69 -10.18 0.63
CA ALA A 301 -3.28 -11.32 1.33
C ALA A 301 -4.04 -10.87 2.60
N ILE A 302 -3.43 -9.95 3.38
CA ILE A 302 -4.04 -9.39 4.59
C ILE A 302 -5.31 -8.61 4.23
N ALA A 303 -5.23 -7.66 3.28
CA ALA A 303 -6.37 -6.81 2.94
C ALA A 303 -7.52 -7.60 2.28
N GLY A 304 -7.22 -8.56 1.40
CA GLY A 304 -8.25 -9.41 0.80
C GLY A 304 -9.00 -10.24 1.83
N THR A 305 -8.29 -10.78 2.84
CA THR A 305 -8.91 -11.50 3.95
C THR A 305 -9.69 -10.57 4.89
N ALA A 306 -9.16 -9.37 5.19
CA ALA A 306 -9.84 -8.39 6.03
C ALA A 306 -11.12 -7.86 5.36
N ALA A 307 -11.08 -7.65 4.05
CA ALA A 307 -12.25 -7.24 3.26
C ALA A 307 -13.38 -8.28 3.29
N GLU A 308 -13.05 -9.57 3.15
CA GLU A 308 -14.02 -10.66 3.25
C GLU A 308 -14.70 -10.66 4.62
N ARG A 309 -13.91 -10.60 5.69
CA ARG A 309 -14.44 -10.56 7.07
C ARG A 309 -15.34 -9.35 7.30
N TYR A 310 -14.90 -8.17 6.87
CA TYR A 310 -15.70 -6.95 6.98
C TYR A 310 -17.05 -7.08 6.28
N ILE A 311 -17.09 -7.61 5.05
CA ILE A 311 -18.34 -7.80 4.30
C ILE A 311 -19.25 -8.79 5.02
N ALA A 312 -18.72 -9.93 5.47
CA ALA A 312 -19.49 -10.95 6.20
C ALA A 312 -20.06 -10.40 7.52
N GLU A 313 -19.25 -9.66 8.29
CA GLU A 313 -19.68 -9.05 9.54
C GLU A 313 -20.75 -7.96 9.28
N LYS A 314 -20.56 -7.16 8.23
CA LYS A 314 -21.53 -6.12 7.84
C LYS A 314 -22.86 -6.73 7.43
N GLU A 315 -22.88 -7.79 6.64
CA GLU A 315 -24.10 -8.48 6.23
C GLU A 315 -24.86 -9.06 7.43
N ILE A 316 -24.14 -9.68 8.37
CA ILE A 316 -24.74 -10.18 9.62
C ILE A 316 -25.31 -9.02 10.45
N PHE A 317 -24.55 -7.91 10.56
CA PHE A 317 -24.97 -6.73 11.31
C PHE A 317 -26.23 -6.09 10.70
N ASP A 318 -26.20 -5.82 9.40
CA ASP A 318 -27.31 -5.19 8.70
C ASP A 318 -28.58 -6.07 8.78
N HIS A 319 -28.46 -7.39 8.58
CA HIS A 319 -29.60 -8.31 8.62
C HIS A 319 -30.11 -8.55 10.04
N LYS A 320 -29.24 -8.84 11.00
CA LYS A 320 -29.65 -9.19 12.39
C LYS A 320 -30.10 -7.97 13.20
N ILE A 321 -29.43 -6.83 12.99
CA ILE A 321 -29.59 -5.66 13.86
C ILE A 321 -30.40 -4.57 13.19
N MET A 322 -29.94 -4.09 12.04
CA MET A 322 -30.53 -2.89 11.41
C MET A 322 -31.90 -3.17 10.77
N GLN A 323 -32.16 -4.41 10.34
CA GLN A 323 -33.46 -4.83 9.79
C GLN A 323 -34.36 -5.49 10.83
N SER A 324 -33.91 -5.59 12.10
CA SER A 324 -34.71 -6.22 13.16
C SER A 324 -35.82 -5.31 13.67
N GLU A 325 -37.02 -5.84 13.80
CA GLU A 325 -38.13 -5.20 14.52
C GLU A 325 -37.92 -5.21 16.05
N LYS A 326 -37.02 -6.08 16.54
CA LYS A 326 -36.70 -6.18 17.95
C LYS A 326 -35.58 -5.21 18.31
N PRO A 327 -35.56 -4.71 19.57
CA PRO A 327 -34.42 -3.97 20.08
C PRO A 327 -33.12 -4.76 19.94
N GLY A 328 -32.03 -4.09 19.59
CA GLY A 328 -30.71 -4.69 19.45
C GLY A 328 -29.75 -4.24 20.54
N LEU A 329 -28.93 -5.18 21.00
CA LEU A 329 -27.77 -4.93 21.85
C LEU A 329 -26.51 -5.31 21.07
N ILE A 330 -25.64 -4.35 20.81
CA ILE A 330 -24.35 -4.57 20.15
C ILE A 330 -23.27 -4.36 21.20
N TYR A 331 -22.51 -5.40 21.50
CA TYR A 331 -21.34 -5.31 22.35
C TYR A 331 -20.08 -5.23 21.48
N VAL A 332 -19.43 -4.07 21.50
CA VAL A 332 -18.16 -3.82 20.80
C VAL A 332 -17.04 -3.93 21.81
N TYR A 333 -16.10 -4.83 21.57
CA TYR A 333 -15.06 -5.18 22.53
C TYR A 333 -13.74 -5.51 21.82
N ASN A 334 -12.65 -5.58 22.57
CA ASN A 334 -11.37 -6.05 22.08
C ASN A 334 -11.01 -7.36 22.82
N ALA A 335 -10.89 -8.47 22.09
CA ALA A 335 -10.62 -9.78 22.67
C ALA A 335 -9.25 -9.90 23.38
N ILE A 336 -8.29 -9.00 23.12
CA ILE A 336 -7.01 -8.95 23.83
C ILE A 336 -7.19 -8.31 25.22
N ASP A 337 -8.08 -7.31 25.34
CA ASP A 337 -8.33 -6.66 26.61
C ASP A 337 -9.11 -7.57 27.58
N ALA A 338 -8.53 -7.78 28.77
CA ALA A 338 -9.08 -8.73 29.75
C ALA A 338 -10.44 -8.25 30.31
N GLU A 339 -10.62 -6.96 30.57
CA GLU A 339 -11.87 -6.40 31.08
C GLU A 339 -12.99 -6.56 30.07
N SER A 340 -12.76 -6.16 28.82
CA SER A 340 -13.68 -6.34 27.70
C SER A 340 -14.10 -7.81 27.53
N ARG A 341 -13.14 -8.71 27.59
CA ARG A 341 -13.39 -10.15 27.42
C ARG A 341 -14.20 -10.74 28.57
N ASN A 342 -13.89 -10.35 29.80
CA ASN A 342 -14.60 -10.86 30.98
C ASN A 342 -16.06 -10.42 31.00
N PHE A 343 -16.38 -9.26 30.44
CA PHE A 343 -17.77 -8.77 30.40
C PHE A 343 -18.65 -9.54 29.40
N LEU A 344 -18.09 -10.37 28.53
CA LEU A 344 -18.86 -11.23 27.62
C LEU A 344 -19.85 -12.14 28.33
N ALA A 345 -19.51 -12.65 29.54
CA ALA A 345 -20.40 -13.47 30.35
C ALA A 345 -21.66 -12.69 30.77
N ASN A 346 -21.52 -11.41 31.09
CA ASN A 346 -22.66 -10.53 31.43
C ASN A 346 -23.57 -10.30 30.22
N ILE A 347 -22.97 -10.10 29.03
CA ILE A 347 -23.72 -9.98 27.77
C ILE A 347 -24.51 -11.27 27.49
N GLU A 348 -23.92 -12.43 27.71
CA GLU A 348 -24.61 -13.72 27.57
C GLU A 348 -25.76 -13.88 28.58
N ALA A 349 -25.59 -13.41 29.84
CA ALA A 349 -26.64 -13.42 30.84
C ALA A 349 -27.81 -12.51 30.41
N ILE A 350 -27.54 -11.31 29.95
CA ILE A 350 -28.56 -10.37 29.42
C ILE A 350 -29.31 -10.98 28.23
N GLU A 351 -28.59 -11.62 27.30
CA GLU A 351 -29.19 -12.29 26.14
C GLU A 351 -30.16 -13.41 26.57
N LYS A 352 -29.76 -14.22 27.54
CA LYS A 352 -30.61 -15.27 28.10
C LYS A 352 -31.83 -14.72 28.85
N GLN A 353 -31.65 -13.66 29.65
CA GLN A 353 -32.74 -13.03 30.41
C GLN A 353 -33.79 -12.42 29.49
N HIS A 354 -33.38 -11.86 28.37
CA HIS A 354 -34.24 -11.21 27.39
C HIS A 354 -34.44 -12.06 26.12
N ALA A 355 -34.30 -13.39 26.25
CA ALA A 355 -34.40 -14.32 25.11
C ALA A 355 -35.70 -14.13 24.33
N GLY A 356 -35.57 -13.99 23.02
CA GLY A 356 -36.68 -13.74 22.08
C GLY A 356 -37.21 -12.31 22.05
N LYS A 357 -36.81 -11.43 22.99
CA LYS A 357 -37.24 -10.01 23.04
C LYS A 357 -36.20 -9.08 22.40
N ILE A 358 -34.94 -9.41 22.47
CA ILE A 358 -33.83 -8.62 21.89
C ILE A 358 -33.01 -9.45 20.92
N VAL A 359 -32.24 -8.76 20.08
CA VAL A 359 -31.19 -9.35 19.22
C VAL A 359 -29.84 -8.87 19.71
N VAL A 360 -28.90 -9.80 19.91
CA VAL A 360 -27.55 -9.49 20.40
C VAL A 360 -26.52 -9.73 19.30
N ASN A 361 -25.64 -8.76 19.08
CA ASN A 361 -24.47 -8.90 18.25
C ASN A 361 -23.19 -8.57 19.05
N ARG A 362 -22.08 -9.19 18.68
CA ARG A 362 -20.77 -9.01 19.31
C ARG A 362 -19.77 -8.67 18.24
N ILE A 363 -19.12 -7.51 18.37
CA ILE A 363 -18.10 -7.01 17.42
C ILE A 363 -16.76 -7.01 18.14
N ASP A 364 -15.85 -7.86 17.69
CA ASP A 364 -14.49 -7.94 18.19
C ASP A 364 -13.55 -7.07 17.33
N THR A 365 -13.15 -5.91 17.86
CA THR A 365 -12.27 -4.97 17.14
C THR A 365 -10.85 -5.51 16.90
N TYR A 366 -10.45 -6.55 17.64
CA TYR A 366 -9.21 -7.27 17.34
C TYR A 366 -9.31 -8.03 16.01
N LYS A 367 -10.49 -8.53 15.65
CA LYS A 367 -10.72 -9.24 14.39
C LYS A 367 -10.99 -8.30 13.21
N SER A 368 -11.82 -7.29 13.42
CA SER A 368 -12.17 -6.29 12.42
C SER A 368 -12.60 -4.99 13.12
N ASN A 369 -12.16 -3.86 12.58
CA ASN A 369 -12.49 -2.55 13.12
C ASN A 369 -13.55 -1.80 12.29
N GLY A 370 -13.92 -2.32 11.11
CA GLY A 370 -14.78 -1.63 10.16
C GLY A 370 -16.16 -1.26 10.74
N LEU A 371 -16.84 -2.20 11.41
CA LEU A 371 -18.13 -1.92 12.05
C LEU A 371 -18.03 -0.98 13.25
N ALA A 372 -16.92 -1.04 14.01
CA ALA A 372 -16.71 -0.11 15.12
C ALA A 372 -16.54 1.34 14.61
N LEU A 373 -15.87 1.53 13.48
CA LEU A 373 -15.77 2.82 12.80
C LEU A 373 -17.15 3.33 12.36
N LYS A 374 -17.99 2.45 11.77
CA LYS A 374 -19.37 2.78 11.38
C LYS A 374 -20.20 3.26 12.58
N LEU A 375 -19.97 2.69 13.74
CA LEU A 375 -20.70 3.03 14.96
C LEU A 375 -20.22 4.34 15.61
N GLU A 376 -19.13 4.95 15.11
CA GLU A 376 -18.58 6.21 15.61
C GLU A 376 -18.42 6.22 17.14
N LEU A 377 -17.72 5.22 17.68
CA LEU A 377 -17.52 5.04 19.12
C LEU A 377 -16.36 5.89 19.62
N GLU A 378 -16.53 6.53 20.78
CA GLU A 378 -15.46 7.30 21.45
C GLU A 378 -14.35 6.38 22.02
N LYS A 379 -14.74 5.21 22.49
CA LYS A 379 -13.82 4.19 23.04
C LYS A 379 -14.44 2.79 22.97
N VAL A 380 -13.61 1.78 23.14
CA VAL A 380 -13.95 0.36 23.28
C VAL A 380 -13.41 -0.11 24.63
N PRO A 381 -14.16 -0.89 25.42
CA PRO A 381 -15.46 -1.50 25.13
C PRO A 381 -16.63 -0.52 25.15
N ALA A 382 -17.67 -0.85 24.37
CA ALA A 382 -18.92 -0.06 24.31
C ALA A 382 -20.11 -0.99 24.04
N MET A 383 -21.27 -0.57 24.51
CA MET A 383 -22.55 -1.17 24.15
C MET A 383 -23.38 -0.16 23.37
N VAL A 384 -23.93 -0.60 22.24
CA VAL A 384 -24.79 0.21 21.40
C VAL A 384 -26.18 -0.41 21.40
N ILE A 385 -27.19 0.41 21.72
CA ILE A 385 -28.59 0.01 21.72
C ILE A 385 -29.25 0.45 20.43
N THR A 386 -30.01 -0.44 19.81
CA THR A 386 -30.80 -0.11 18.62
C THR A 386 -32.29 -0.40 18.86
N LYS A 387 -33.15 0.45 18.28
CA LYS A 387 -34.60 0.25 18.22
C LYS A 387 -35.06 0.57 16.80
N GLU A 388 -35.85 -0.33 16.22
CA GLU A 388 -36.36 -0.18 14.86
C GLU A 388 -35.24 0.18 13.81
N GLY A 389 -34.12 -0.51 13.92
CA GLY A 389 -32.97 -0.28 13.03
C GLY A 389 -32.20 1.02 13.23
N LYS A 390 -32.46 1.77 14.29
CA LYS A 390 -31.75 3.03 14.60
C LYS A 390 -30.98 2.94 15.90
N ILE A 391 -29.79 3.50 15.94
CA ILE A 391 -29.01 3.63 17.18
C ILE A 391 -29.72 4.64 18.07
N THR A 392 -30.07 4.19 19.30
CA THR A 392 -30.76 5.03 20.30
C THR A 392 -29.86 5.42 21.45
N ASP A 393 -28.83 4.63 21.77
CA ASP A 393 -27.91 4.92 22.86
C ASP A 393 -26.53 4.27 22.64
N LYS A 394 -25.50 4.86 23.26
CA LYS A 394 -24.11 4.34 23.30
C LYS A 394 -23.63 4.39 24.76
N ILE A 395 -23.41 3.22 25.35
CA ILE A 395 -23.05 3.04 26.77
C ILE A 395 -21.59 2.60 26.85
N TYR A 396 -20.78 3.35 27.58
CA TYR A 396 -19.33 3.12 27.72
C TYR A 396 -18.94 2.58 29.11
N GLU A 397 -19.91 2.42 30.00
CA GLU A 397 -19.72 1.84 31.32
C GLU A 397 -20.17 0.39 31.31
N LEU A 398 -19.27 -0.53 31.71
CA LEU A 398 -19.56 -1.96 31.79
C LEU A 398 -20.43 -2.28 33.02
N ASN A 399 -21.71 -1.91 32.96
CA ASN A 399 -22.68 -2.09 34.03
C ASN A 399 -23.92 -2.82 33.51
N GLU A 400 -24.16 -4.04 34.01
CA GLU A 400 -25.28 -4.89 33.60
C GLU A 400 -26.64 -4.23 33.86
N SER A 401 -26.81 -3.53 34.99
CA SER A 401 -28.07 -2.86 35.31
C SER A 401 -28.41 -1.72 34.39
N LEU A 402 -27.42 -0.97 33.91
CA LEU A 402 -27.62 0.11 32.92
C LEU A 402 -28.11 -0.44 31.58
N ILE A 403 -27.63 -1.65 31.22
CA ILE A 403 -28.00 -2.29 29.96
C ILE A 403 -29.38 -2.92 30.05
N ALA A 404 -29.65 -3.66 31.15
CA ALA A 404 -30.91 -4.37 31.35
C ALA A 404 -32.11 -3.39 31.38
N ASN A 405 -31.91 -2.17 31.86
CA ASN A 405 -32.94 -1.14 31.92
C ASN A 405 -33.31 -0.55 30.54
N GLN A 406 -32.60 -0.92 29.48
CA GLN A 406 -32.89 -0.43 28.11
C GLN A 406 -33.95 -1.27 27.38
N PHE A 407 -34.22 -2.48 27.88
CA PHE A 407 -35.13 -3.48 27.30
C PHE A 407 -36.28 -3.82 28.26
#